data_67dae7a8ccc1235361dea8617b92545c
#
_entry.id   67dae7a8ccc1235361dea8617b92545c
#
_cell.length_a   1.000
_cell.length_b   1.000
_cell.length_c   1.000
_cell.angle_alpha   90.00
_cell.angle_beta   90.00
_cell.angle_gamma   90.00
#
_symmetry.space_group_name_H-M   'P 1'
#
loop_
_entity.id
_entity.type
_entity.pdbx_description
1 polymer ?
#
loop_
_entity_poly.entity_id
_entity_poly.type
_entity_poly.pdbx_seq_one_letter_code
_entity_poly.pdbx_strand_id
1 'polypeptide(L)'
;MKNFEKYIDWMYKRDEKKGEHTLKNIQKLLEAFDNPQDKIKVIHVAGTNGKGSTCNFLSNTLSKTSKVGLFISPFMECMTESITINGVKISEEDFVKYIEMFKPVLEKLDVEGYKNTYFEVLTAIMYKYFYDQKVDVAVVEVGMGGTLDSTNIVKKPIASVIVTISMDHVGILGNTIEEIAMNKAGIIKEGAPIFLYPKDEHLYKLFKGVADSKHAPLYTFSKDEVKVLETSDHENDFDFRNYKNMRTSLVGVHQFYNASLAIMVLDYFKEMFNLNEEIIKEGIFTSHNTGRLELISKSPKILVDGSHNKEAMDALVASLKVFKYKHLILVFSILKDKDYEYAIKELSKITDKFIITTIDNPERAFKLYDLEKEVKKVRDDVVAIADRVEAINYATTIAEADDLILVCGSLYLVRDVIKFVKNK
;
A
#
# COMPACT_ATOMS: atom_id res chain seq x y z
N MET A 1 -27.06 2.57 -0.02
CA MET A 1 -26.30 2.92 -1.26
C MET A 1 -26.40 4.40 -1.64
N LYS A 2 -27.53 4.94 -2.09
CA LYS A 2 -27.59 6.39 -2.52
C LYS A 2 -27.15 7.41 -1.46
N ASN A 3 -27.27 7.09 -0.17
CA ASN A 3 -26.85 8.00 0.90
C ASN A 3 -25.33 7.96 1.13
N PHE A 4 -24.70 6.80 1.10
CA PHE A 4 -23.26 6.61 1.27
C PHE A 4 -22.45 7.31 0.17
N GLU A 5 -22.81 7.13 -1.10
CA GLU A 5 -22.14 7.80 -2.24
C GLU A 5 -22.14 9.31 -2.10
N LYS A 6 -23.26 9.91 -1.64
CA LYS A 6 -23.34 11.36 -1.38
C LYS A 6 -22.32 11.84 -0.34
N TYR A 7 -22.05 11.03 0.69
CA TYR A 7 -21.04 11.38 1.71
C TYR A 7 -19.61 11.22 1.17
N ILE A 8 -19.37 10.22 0.34
CA ILE A 8 -18.08 10.04 -0.35
C ILE A 8 -17.79 11.22 -1.28
N ASP A 9 -18.76 11.63 -2.10
CA ASP A 9 -18.65 12.83 -2.94
C ASP A 9 -18.37 14.09 -2.12
N TRP A 10 -19.04 14.22 -0.98
CA TRP A 10 -18.81 15.34 -0.06
C TRP A 10 -17.38 15.33 0.49
N MET A 11 -16.84 14.17 0.84
CA MET A 11 -15.45 14.03 1.28
C MET A 11 -14.46 14.45 0.19
N TYR A 12 -14.61 13.94 -1.05
CA TYR A 12 -13.70 14.29 -2.15
C TYR A 12 -13.71 15.78 -2.48
N LYS A 13 -14.87 16.45 -2.41
CA LYS A 13 -14.97 17.90 -2.60
C LYS A 13 -14.20 18.73 -1.58
N ARG A 14 -13.77 18.13 -0.46
CA ARG A 14 -12.91 18.82 0.50
C ARG A 14 -11.51 19.10 -0.03
N ASP A 15 -11.00 18.32 -0.98
CA ASP A 15 -9.69 18.56 -1.61
C ASP A 15 -9.65 19.81 -2.48
N GLU A 16 -10.80 20.29 -2.95
CA GLU A 16 -10.92 21.59 -3.64
C GLU A 16 -10.56 22.76 -2.73
N LYS A 17 -10.63 22.56 -1.40
CA LYS A 17 -10.41 23.57 -0.37
C LYS A 17 -8.98 23.61 0.16
N LYS A 18 -7.99 23.12 -0.58
CA LYS A 18 -6.59 22.98 -0.14
C LYS A 18 -6.07 24.24 0.56
N GLY A 19 -5.59 24.06 1.79
CA GLY A 19 -4.79 24.99 2.54
C GLY A 19 -3.31 24.64 2.50
N GLU A 20 -2.50 25.23 3.39
CA GLU A 20 -1.11 24.82 3.58
C GLU A 20 -1.03 23.34 4.01
N HIS A 21 -0.08 22.61 3.45
CA HIS A 21 0.18 21.22 3.80
C HIS A 21 0.89 21.15 5.17
N THR A 22 0.11 21.07 6.24
CA THR A 22 0.60 21.01 7.63
C THR A 22 -0.26 20.06 8.45
N LEU A 23 0.26 19.56 9.56
CA LEU A 23 -0.52 18.73 10.50
C LEU A 23 -1.50 19.55 11.37
N LYS A 24 -1.52 20.89 11.26
CA LYS A 24 -2.35 21.74 12.11
C LYS A 24 -3.85 21.50 11.92
N ASN A 25 -4.28 21.26 10.68
CA ASN A 25 -5.70 21.07 10.37
C ASN A 25 -6.23 19.79 11.04
N ILE A 26 -5.56 18.65 10.81
CA ILE A 26 -5.96 17.39 11.44
C ILE A 26 -5.79 17.42 12.95
N GLN A 27 -4.78 18.13 13.47
CA GLN A 27 -4.61 18.34 14.90
C GLN A 27 -5.83 19.01 15.51
N LYS A 28 -6.31 20.14 14.91
CA LYS A 28 -7.49 20.84 15.37
C LYS A 28 -8.75 19.99 15.32
N LEU A 29 -8.88 19.17 14.28
CA LEU A 29 -9.98 18.24 14.14
C LEU A 29 -9.99 17.19 15.25
N LEU A 30 -8.85 16.56 15.53
CA LEU A 30 -8.73 15.51 16.55
C LEU A 30 -8.80 16.06 17.98
N GLU A 31 -8.33 17.31 18.23
CA GLU A 31 -8.51 17.99 19.51
C GLU A 31 -9.99 18.10 19.90
N ALA A 32 -10.90 18.33 18.94
CA ALA A 32 -12.33 18.38 19.19
C ALA A 32 -12.93 17.02 19.64
N PHE A 33 -12.20 15.92 19.44
CA PHE A 33 -12.57 14.56 19.85
C PHE A 33 -11.64 13.99 20.92
N ASP A 34 -10.96 14.85 21.67
CA ASP A 34 -10.10 14.49 22.81
C ASP A 34 -8.92 13.58 22.40
N ASN A 35 -8.35 13.84 21.22
CA ASN A 35 -7.14 13.21 20.69
C ASN A 35 -7.14 11.66 20.76
N PRO A 36 -8.07 10.98 20.09
CA PRO A 36 -8.19 9.51 20.16
C PRO A 36 -6.92 8.79 19.69
N GLN A 37 -6.14 9.38 18.78
CA GLN A 37 -4.87 8.83 18.27
C GLN A 37 -3.80 8.65 19.36
N ASP A 38 -3.85 9.45 20.41
CA ASP A 38 -2.88 9.38 21.52
C ASP A 38 -3.28 8.34 22.59
N LYS A 39 -4.45 7.69 22.44
CA LYS A 39 -5.04 6.75 23.41
C LYS A 39 -5.02 5.29 22.96
N ILE A 40 -4.53 5.02 21.77
CA ILE A 40 -4.41 3.67 21.18
C ILE A 40 -2.94 3.34 20.92
N LYS A 41 -2.58 2.05 21.00
CA LYS A 41 -1.25 1.59 20.57
C LYS A 41 -1.19 1.60 19.04
N VAL A 42 -0.18 2.22 18.47
CA VAL A 42 -0.02 2.32 17.02
C VAL A 42 1.32 1.74 16.57
N ILE A 43 1.31 0.83 15.61
CA ILE A 43 2.46 0.45 14.79
C ILE A 43 2.35 1.25 13.50
N HIS A 44 3.27 2.19 13.27
CA HIS A 44 3.22 3.15 12.18
C HIS A 44 4.17 2.73 11.05
N VAL A 45 3.66 2.54 9.84
CA VAL A 45 4.41 1.94 8.72
C VAL A 45 4.57 2.94 7.59
N ALA A 46 5.82 3.32 7.27
CA ALA A 46 6.18 4.17 6.14
C ALA A 46 7.14 3.46 5.17
N GLY A 47 7.31 4.02 3.99
CA GLY A 47 8.21 3.52 2.95
C GLY A 47 7.69 3.80 1.55
N THR A 48 8.38 3.31 0.53
CA THR A 48 7.94 3.45 -0.86
C THR A 48 7.10 2.25 -1.28
N ASN A 49 7.68 1.06 -1.39
CA ASN A 49 7.00 -0.18 -1.75
C ASN A 49 6.95 -1.13 -0.55
N GLY A 50 5.92 -2.00 -0.49
CA GLY A 50 5.79 -3.02 0.54
C GLY A 50 5.03 -2.60 1.80
N LYS A 51 4.60 -1.33 1.94
CA LYS A 51 3.84 -0.85 3.10
C LYS A 51 2.60 -1.71 3.37
N GLY A 52 1.69 -1.78 2.40
CA GLY A 52 0.45 -2.54 2.52
C GLY A 52 0.68 -4.03 2.80
N SER A 53 1.67 -4.68 2.15
CA SER A 53 2.02 -6.08 2.45
C SER A 53 2.50 -6.26 3.89
N THR A 54 3.41 -5.40 4.36
CA THR A 54 3.91 -5.44 5.74
C THR A 54 2.78 -5.16 6.75
N CYS A 55 1.91 -4.19 6.47
CA CYS A 55 0.72 -3.90 7.29
C CYS A 55 -0.22 -5.10 7.39
N ASN A 56 -0.46 -5.79 6.26
CA ASN A 56 -1.31 -6.99 6.24
C ASN A 56 -0.67 -8.14 7.03
N PHE A 57 0.64 -8.41 6.87
CA PHE A 57 1.34 -9.41 7.67
C PHE A 57 1.22 -9.13 9.17
N LEU A 58 1.46 -7.88 9.59
CA LEU A 58 1.35 -7.47 10.99
C LEU A 58 -0.08 -7.60 11.51
N SER A 59 -1.04 -7.02 10.79
CA SER A 59 -2.44 -6.99 11.23
C SER A 59 -3.04 -8.39 11.28
N ASN A 60 -2.84 -9.21 10.24
CA ASN A 60 -3.39 -10.57 10.19
C ASN A 60 -2.81 -11.47 11.30
N THR A 61 -1.51 -11.35 11.59
CA THR A 61 -0.88 -12.13 12.66
C THR A 61 -1.37 -11.67 14.03
N LEU A 62 -1.36 -10.37 14.30
CA LEU A 62 -1.81 -9.81 15.57
C LEU A 62 -3.30 -10.10 15.83
N SER A 63 -4.13 -10.17 14.77
CA SER A 63 -5.57 -10.46 14.89
C SER A 63 -5.90 -11.85 15.40
N LYS A 64 -4.93 -12.77 15.43
CA LYS A 64 -5.10 -14.11 16.01
C LYS A 64 -5.25 -14.08 17.54
N THR A 65 -4.77 -13.03 18.19
CA THR A 65 -4.73 -12.91 19.66
C THR A 65 -5.27 -11.59 20.19
N SER A 66 -5.53 -10.61 19.32
CA SER A 66 -5.88 -9.24 19.71
C SER A 66 -6.96 -8.66 18.78
N LYS A 67 -7.63 -7.61 19.22
CA LYS A 67 -8.50 -6.78 18.39
C LYS A 67 -7.67 -5.73 17.67
N VAL A 68 -7.43 -5.91 16.38
CA VAL A 68 -6.48 -5.11 15.58
C VAL A 68 -7.21 -4.20 14.61
N GLY A 69 -6.95 -2.89 14.70
CA GLY A 69 -7.28 -1.94 13.65
C GLY A 69 -6.23 -1.97 12.54
N LEU A 70 -6.65 -1.96 11.29
CA LEU A 70 -5.76 -1.80 10.14
C LEU A 70 -6.21 -0.61 9.30
N PHE A 71 -5.26 0.28 9.00
CA PHE A 71 -5.45 1.38 8.05
C PHE A 71 -4.47 1.26 6.90
N ILE A 72 -4.98 1.14 5.67
CA ILE A 72 -4.18 1.05 4.44
C ILE A 72 -4.72 2.00 3.38
N SER A 73 -3.82 2.46 2.51
CA SER A 73 -4.16 3.31 1.36
C SER A 73 -3.22 3.07 0.17
N PRO A 74 -3.73 3.25 -1.07
CA PRO A 74 -5.11 3.48 -1.43
C PRO A 74 -5.98 2.22 -1.28
N PHE A 75 -7.29 2.39 -1.23
CA PHE A 75 -8.26 1.27 -1.28
C PHE A 75 -8.46 0.76 -2.71
N MET A 76 -8.99 -0.46 -2.84
CA MET A 76 -9.20 -1.10 -4.15
C MET A 76 -10.61 -0.87 -4.70
N GLU A 77 -11.66 -1.12 -3.93
CA GLU A 77 -13.04 -1.02 -4.40
C GLU A 77 -13.79 0.15 -3.77
N CYS A 78 -13.72 0.29 -2.46
CA CYS A 78 -14.42 1.35 -1.73
C CYS A 78 -13.62 1.89 -0.55
N MET A 79 -13.88 3.15 -0.18
CA MET A 79 -13.15 3.87 0.86
C MET A 79 -13.20 3.17 2.24
N THR A 80 -14.26 2.42 2.52
CA THR A 80 -14.41 1.65 3.78
C THR A 80 -13.35 0.56 3.94
N GLU A 81 -12.74 0.08 2.85
CA GLU A 81 -11.64 -0.90 2.90
C GLU A 81 -10.38 -0.35 3.56
N SER A 82 -10.21 0.98 3.55
CA SER A 82 -9.06 1.60 4.22
C SER A 82 -9.10 1.40 5.74
N ILE A 83 -10.26 1.13 6.34
CA ILE A 83 -10.43 1.00 7.79
C ILE A 83 -11.03 -0.36 8.10
N THR A 84 -10.22 -1.28 8.65
CA THR A 84 -10.70 -2.61 9.03
C THR A 84 -10.39 -2.93 10.48
N ILE A 85 -11.18 -3.81 11.09
CA ILE A 85 -10.90 -4.41 12.40
C ILE A 85 -10.95 -5.92 12.23
N ASN A 86 -9.84 -6.61 12.52
CA ASN A 86 -9.67 -8.06 12.33
C ASN A 86 -10.14 -8.52 10.93
N GLY A 87 -9.74 -7.76 9.88
CA GLY A 87 -10.08 -8.04 8.49
C GLY A 87 -11.50 -7.65 8.06
N VAL A 88 -12.35 -7.18 8.97
CA VAL A 88 -13.71 -6.73 8.65
C VAL A 88 -13.69 -5.22 8.44
N LYS A 89 -14.07 -4.76 7.23
CA LYS A 89 -14.14 -3.33 6.92
C LYS A 89 -15.23 -2.62 7.72
N ILE A 90 -15.01 -1.35 8.04
CA ILE A 90 -16.05 -0.49 8.64
C ILE A 90 -17.31 -0.53 7.76
N SER A 91 -18.48 -0.66 8.37
CA SER A 91 -19.73 -0.64 7.61
C SER A 91 -19.99 0.73 6.99
N GLU A 92 -20.74 0.78 5.87
CA GLU A 92 -21.17 2.05 5.28
C GLU A 92 -21.98 2.89 6.28
N GLU A 93 -22.79 2.24 7.12
CA GLU A 93 -23.58 2.89 8.15
C GLU A 93 -22.69 3.55 9.22
N ASP A 94 -21.74 2.80 9.78
CA ASP A 94 -20.80 3.36 10.74
C ASP A 94 -19.95 4.48 10.11
N PHE A 95 -19.48 4.28 8.88
CA PHE A 95 -18.68 5.28 8.19
C PHE A 95 -19.45 6.60 8.03
N VAL A 96 -20.72 6.54 7.58
CA VAL A 96 -21.62 7.70 7.48
C VAL A 96 -21.84 8.34 8.85
N LYS A 97 -22.09 7.53 9.90
CA LYS A 97 -22.26 8.02 11.28
C LYS A 97 -21.06 8.85 11.74
N TYR A 98 -19.82 8.39 11.45
CA TYR A 98 -18.63 9.17 11.78
C TYR A 98 -18.51 10.43 10.94
N ILE A 99 -18.83 10.41 9.64
CA ILE A 99 -18.86 11.62 8.83
C ILE A 99 -19.85 12.64 9.42
N GLU A 100 -21.05 12.23 9.77
CA GLU A 100 -22.06 13.09 10.39
C GLU A 100 -21.60 13.66 11.74
N MET A 101 -20.89 12.86 12.54
CA MET A 101 -20.27 13.30 13.79
C MET A 101 -19.21 14.38 13.57
N PHE A 102 -18.37 14.23 12.54
CA PHE A 102 -17.28 15.16 12.24
C PHE A 102 -17.75 16.44 11.52
N LYS A 103 -18.82 16.35 10.74
CA LYS A 103 -19.29 17.44 9.87
C LYS A 103 -19.51 18.78 10.57
N PRO A 104 -20.21 18.89 11.72
CA PRO A 104 -20.39 20.17 12.41
C PRO A 104 -19.07 20.77 12.88
N VAL A 105 -18.11 19.95 13.30
CA VAL A 105 -16.77 20.40 13.71
C VAL A 105 -15.99 20.90 12.50
N LEU A 106 -16.05 20.18 11.38
CA LEU A 106 -15.39 20.57 10.14
C LEU A 106 -15.93 21.88 9.58
N GLU A 107 -17.25 22.10 9.64
CA GLU A 107 -17.88 23.35 9.21
C GLU A 107 -17.41 24.55 10.07
N LYS A 108 -17.28 24.37 11.38
CA LYS A 108 -16.72 25.36 12.27
C LYS A 108 -15.24 25.64 11.96
N LEU A 109 -14.44 24.60 11.82
CA LEU A 109 -13.00 24.70 11.50
C LEU A 109 -12.76 25.35 10.13
N ASP A 110 -13.61 25.08 9.13
CA ASP A 110 -13.55 25.72 7.81
C ASP A 110 -13.72 27.25 7.91
N VAL A 111 -14.61 27.74 8.80
CA VAL A 111 -14.81 29.17 9.07
C VAL A 111 -13.59 29.77 9.78
N GLU A 112 -12.96 29.01 10.68
CA GLU A 112 -11.74 29.39 11.40
C GLU A 112 -10.47 29.34 10.53
N GLY A 113 -10.57 28.85 9.27
CA GLY A 113 -9.47 28.75 8.32
C GLY A 113 -8.73 27.41 8.32
N TYR A 114 -9.15 26.43 9.14
CA TYR A 114 -8.58 25.07 9.17
C TYR A 114 -9.33 24.16 8.20
N LYS A 115 -8.82 24.05 6.99
CA LYS A 115 -9.47 23.29 5.90
C LYS A 115 -8.91 21.89 5.81
N ASN A 116 -9.60 20.92 6.38
CA ASN A 116 -9.19 19.51 6.32
C ASN A 116 -9.48 18.91 4.94
N THR A 117 -8.49 18.21 4.37
CA THR A 117 -8.61 17.41 3.14
C THR A 117 -9.42 16.14 3.41
N TYR A 118 -9.81 15.42 2.33
CA TYR A 118 -10.50 14.13 2.49
C TYR A 118 -9.64 13.12 3.26
N PHE A 119 -8.32 13.10 3.02
CA PHE A 119 -7.41 12.15 3.67
C PHE A 119 -7.21 12.47 5.17
N GLU A 120 -7.19 13.75 5.55
CA GLU A 120 -7.18 14.16 6.96
C GLU A 120 -8.48 13.74 7.68
N VAL A 121 -9.65 13.91 7.03
CA VAL A 121 -10.93 13.47 7.58
C VAL A 121 -10.98 11.94 7.68
N LEU A 122 -10.56 11.21 6.66
CA LEU A 122 -10.49 9.75 6.67
C LEU A 122 -9.58 9.23 7.80
N THR A 123 -8.41 9.86 7.97
CA THR A 123 -7.47 9.55 9.05
C THR A 123 -8.08 9.84 10.43
N ALA A 124 -8.79 10.94 10.58
CA ALA A 124 -9.45 11.28 11.83
C ALA A 124 -10.59 10.29 12.18
N ILE A 125 -11.40 9.91 11.18
CA ILE A 125 -12.43 8.87 11.32
C ILE A 125 -11.78 7.56 11.78
N MET A 126 -10.69 7.14 11.13
CA MET A 126 -9.97 5.91 11.48
C MET A 126 -9.55 5.91 12.95
N TYR A 127 -8.87 6.95 13.43
CA TYR A 127 -8.42 7.01 14.82
C TYR A 127 -9.59 7.02 15.80
N LYS A 128 -10.64 7.77 15.50
CA LYS A 128 -11.83 7.83 16.35
C LYS A 128 -12.57 6.48 16.37
N TYR A 129 -12.73 5.84 15.22
CA TYR A 129 -13.36 4.53 15.11
C TYR A 129 -12.58 3.46 15.89
N PHE A 130 -11.27 3.39 15.72
CA PHE A 130 -10.43 2.43 16.45
C PHE A 130 -10.48 2.65 17.96
N TYR A 131 -10.47 3.91 18.41
CA TYR A 131 -10.62 4.24 19.82
C TYR A 131 -11.99 3.79 20.38
N ASP A 132 -13.08 4.13 19.68
CA ASP A 132 -14.45 3.77 20.11
C ASP A 132 -14.68 2.26 20.11
N GLN A 133 -14.08 1.58 19.15
CA GLN A 133 -14.10 0.12 19.04
C GLN A 133 -13.14 -0.58 20.02
N LYS A 134 -12.35 0.17 20.77
CA LYS A 134 -11.40 -0.34 21.77
C LYS A 134 -10.44 -1.37 21.16
N VAL A 135 -9.79 -1.04 20.03
CA VAL A 135 -8.76 -1.91 19.46
C VAL A 135 -7.57 -2.00 20.43
N ASP A 136 -6.98 -3.18 20.54
CA ASP A 136 -5.79 -3.40 21.37
C ASP A 136 -4.55 -2.75 20.75
N VAL A 137 -4.50 -2.74 19.41
CA VAL A 137 -3.44 -2.12 18.59
C VAL A 137 -3.97 -1.74 17.22
N ALA A 138 -3.43 -0.67 16.65
CA ALA A 138 -3.67 -0.27 15.28
C ALA A 138 -2.38 -0.39 14.45
N VAL A 139 -2.45 -1.01 13.28
CA VAL A 139 -1.41 -0.99 12.26
C VAL A 139 -1.81 0.07 11.24
N VAL A 140 -1.01 1.12 11.10
CA VAL A 140 -1.35 2.31 10.33
C VAL A 140 -0.33 2.55 9.23
N GLU A 141 -0.77 2.43 7.97
CA GLU A 141 0.02 2.76 6.80
C GLU A 141 0.04 4.27 6.57
N VAL A 142 1.23 4.84 6.37
CA VAL A 142 1.42 6.22 5.91
C VAL A 142 0.90 6.34 4.47
N GLY A 143 0.05 7.33 4.21
CA GLY A 143 -0.47 7.59 2.87
C GLY A 143 0.63 8.05 1.91
N MET A 144 1.37 9.09 2.28
CA MET A 144 2.46 9.63 1.46
C MET A 144 3.54 10.28 2.32
N GLY A 145 4.81 9.92 2.05
CA GLY A 145 5.94 10.51 2.76
C GLY A 145 6.08 9.97 4.19
N GLY A 146 5.87 10.83 5.16
CA GLY A 146 5.95 10.53 6.59
C GLY A 146 5.81 11.79 7.45
N THR A 147 6.72 12.75 7.36
CA THR A 147 6.79 13.93 8.25
C THR A 147 5.46 14.70 8.33
N LEU A 148 4.84 14.98 7.19
CA LEU A 148 3.59 15.76 7.10
C LEU A 148 2.38 14.89 6.75
N ASP A 149 2.54 13.57 6.74
CA ASP A 149 1.40 12.69 6.52
C ASP A 149 0.39 12.79 7.66
N SER A 150 -0.90 12.82 7.34
CA SER A 150 -1.97 12.97 8.34
C SER A 150 -1.91 11.88 9.41
N THR A 151 -1.46 10.67 9.07
CA THR A 151 -1.31 9.58 10.03
C THR A 151 -0.23 9.84 11.06
N ASN A 152 0.75 10.72 10.75
CA ASN A 152 1.87 11.07 11.63
C ASN A 152 1.49 12.00 12.80
N ILE A 153 0.21 12.31 12.95
CA ILE A 153 -0.33 13.04 14.10
C ILE A 153 -0.16 12.26 15.43
N VAL A 154 0.02 10.95 15.37
CA VAL A 154 0.31 10.11 16.54
C VAL A 154 1.64 10.53 17.18
N LYS A 155 1.61 10.82 18.50
CA LYS A 155 2.79 11.30 19.22
C LYS A 155 3.67 10.19 19.74
N LYS A 156 3.08 9.07 20.16
CA LYS A 156 3.76 7.95 20.83
C LYS A 156 3.32 6.61 20.22
N PRO A 157 3.70 6.30 18.97
CA PRO A 157 3.50 4.96 18.44
C PRO A 157 4.33 3.97 19.27
N ILE A 158 3.87 2.71 19.37
CA ILE A 158 4.65 1.66 20.02
C ILE A 158 5.82 1.18 19.16
N ALA A 159 5.74 1.40 17.83
CA ALA A 159 6.82 1.16 16.89
C ALA A 159 6.66 2.01 15.62
N SER A 160 7.80 2.35 15.01
CA SER A 160 7.88 2.84 13.63
C SER A 160 8.48 1.75 12.75
N VAL A 161 7.90 1.51 11.58
CA VAL A 161 8.38 0.51 10.61
C VAL A 161 8.66 1.20 9.29
N ILE A 162 9.88 1.11 8.78
CA ILE A 162 10.28 1.68 7.50
C ILE A 162 10.56 0.52 6.53
N VAL A 163 9.71 0.39 5.51
CA VAL A 163 9.89 -0.58 4.44
C VAL A 163 10.88 -0.05 3.38
N THR A 164 10.79 -0.47 2.13
CA THR A 164 11.77 -0.02 1.11
C THR A 164 11.73 1.50 0.90
N ILE A 165 12.88 2.04 0.50
CA ILE A 165 13.04 3.44 0.09
C ILE A 165 13.51 3.46 -1.35
N SER A 166 12.76 4.12 -2.22
CA SER A 166 13.12 4.33 -3.62
C SER A 166 12.59 5.67 -4.11
N MET A 167 13.03 6.09 -5.28
CA MET A 167 12.55 7.31 -5.92
C MET A 167 11.06 7.14 -6.24
N ASP A 168 10.24 7.96 -5.65
CA ASP A 168 8.80 8.06 -5.92
C ASP A 168 8.31 9.41 -5.39
N HIS A 169 7.24 9.96 -5.97
CA HIS A 169 6.71 11.28 -5.64
C HIS A 169 7.78 12.39 -5.68
N VAL A 170 8.67 12.31 -6.68
CA VAL A 170 9.72 13.31 -6.91
C VAL A 170 9.11 14.71 -7.06
N GLY A 171 9.74 15.72 -6.47
CA GLY A 171 9.23 17.09 -6.42
C GLY A 171 8.23 17.35 -5.27
N ILE A 172 7.64 16.28 -4.68
CA ILE A 172 6.75 16.41 -3.50
C ILE A 172 7.51 16.00 -2.23
N LEU A 173 8.16 14.84 -2.24
CA LEU A 173 8.88 14.29 -1.08
C LEU A 173 10.36 14.63 -1.06
N GLY A 174 10.88 15.12 -2.18
CA GLY A 174 12.29 15.44 -2.41
C GLY A 174 12.73 15.04 -3.80
N ASN A 175 13.92 15.48 -4.19
CA ASN A 175 14.54 15.23 -5.50
C ASN A 175 15.66 14.18 -5.41
N THR A 176 16.05 13.80 -4.20
CA THR A 176 17.07 12.78 -3.93
C THR A 176 16.52 11.67 -3.04
N ILE A 177 17.19 10.54 -3.03
CA ILE A 177 16.82 9.40 -2.19
C ILE A 177 16.92 9.74 -0.70
N GLU A 178 17.87 10.59 -0.32
CA GLU A 178 18.11 11.07 1.03
C GLU A 178 16.95 11.95 1.52
N GLU A 179 16.49 12.88 0.68
CA GLU A 179 15.35 13.75 1.00
C GLU A 179 14.09 12.93 1.20
N ILE A 180 13.83 11.96 0.32
CA ILE A 180 12.70 11.02 0.45
C ILE A 180 12.83 10.18 1.72
N ALA A 181 14.04 9.67 2.03
CA ALA A 181 14.29 8.90 3.24
C ALA A 181 14.09 9.75 4.49
N MET A 182 14.57 10.99 4.53
CA MET A 182 14.38 11.93 5.64
C MET A 182 12.91 12.27 5.85
N ASN A 183 12.15 12.45 4.77
CA ASN A 183 10.70 12.67 4.87
C ASN A 183 10.01 11.48 5.56
N LYS A 184 10.37 10.24 5.16
CA LYS A 184 9.82 9.02 5.75
C LYS A 184 10.30 8.80 7.19
N ALA A 185 11.55 9.19 7.51
CA ALA A 185 12.10 9.15 8.86
C ALA A 185 11.33 10.04 9.86
N GLY A 186 10.51 10.97 9.38
CA GLY A 186 9.64 11.80 10.21
C GLY A 186 8.62 11.03 11.08
N ILE A 187 8.38 9.75 10.80
CA ILE A 187 7.54 8.90 11.67
C ILE A 187 8.29 8.34 12.88
N ILE A 188 9.62 8.47 12.95
CA ILE A 188 10.42 8.03 14.09
C ILE A 188 10.15 8.95 15.26
N LYS A 189 9.72 8.40 16.39
CA LYS A 189 9.35 9.16 17.60
C LYS A 189 10.27 8.82 18.76
N GLU A 190 10.31 9.74 19.71
CA GLU A 190 11.14 9.66 20.90
C GLU A 190 10.96 8.32 21.64
N GLY A 191 12.05 7.57 21.83
CA GLY A 191 12.09 6.30 22.58
C GLY A 191 11.36 5.12 21.94
N ALA A 192 10.63 5.32 20.83
CA ALA A 192 9.89 4.25 20.16
C ALA A 192 10.81 3.42 19.26
N PRO A 193 10.80 2.07 19.33
CA PRO A 193 11.62 1.25 18.45
C PRO A 193 11.32 1.48 16.98
N ILE A 194 12.37 1.51 16.17
CA ILE A 194 12.28 1.55 14.71
C ILE A 194 12.74 0.22 14.12
N PHE A 195 11.94 -0.32 13.19
CA PHE A 195 12.24 -1.51 12.42
C PHE A 195 12.47 -1.11 10.97
N LEU A 196 13.66 -1.38 10.46
CA LEU A 196 14.12 -0.90 9.17
C LEU A 196 14.33 -2.08 8.21
N TYR A 197 13.70 -1.99 7.03
CA TYR A 197 13.96 -2.90 5.91
C TYR A 197 15.45 -2.80 5.50
N PRO A 198 16.13 -3.92 5.20
CA PRO A 198 17.55 -3.89 4.84
C PRO A 198 17.81 -3.06 3.58
N LYS A 199 18.67 -2.07 3.71
CA LYS A 199 19.12 -1.17 2.65
C LYS A 199 20.65 -1.11 2.60
N ASP A 200 21.15 -0.30 1.67
CA ASP A 200 22.56 0.03 1.61
C ASP A 200 23.02 0.78 2.88
N GLU A 201 24.33 0.79 3.08
CA GLU A 201 24.95 1.37 4.26
C GLU A 201 24.69 2.88 4.39
N HIS A 202 24.54 3.58 3.26
CA HIS A 202 24.31 5.03 3.25
C HIS A 202 22.95 5.38 3.88
N LEU A 203 21.87 4.76 3.41
CA LEU A 203 20.52 4.95 3.97
C LEU A 203 20.41 4.42 5.41
N TYR A 204 21.10 3.31 5.72
CA TYR A 204 21.17 2.84 7.11
C TYR A 204 21.73 3.90 8.05
N LYS A 205 22.88 4.55 7.70
CA LYS A 205 23.49 5.62 8.51
C LYS A 205 22.55 6.81 8.70
N LEU A 206 21.78 7.16 7.66
CA LEU A 206 20.80 8.24 7.73
C LEU A 206 19.71 7.92 8.78
N PHE A 207 19.06 6.76 8.67
CA PHE A 207 18.03 6.34 9.62
C PHE A 207 18.60 6.15 11.04
N LYS A 208 19.82 5.63 11.15
CA LYS A 208 20.53 5.47 12.44
C LYS A 208 20.77 6.83 13.11
N GLY A 209 21.18 7.85 12.35
CA GLY A 209 21.35 9.21 12.86
C GLY A 209 20.05 9.81 13.40
N VAL A 210 18.92 9.62 12.68
CA VAL A 210 17.61 10.07 13.16
C VAL A 210 17.16 9.27 14.39
N ALA A 211 17.33 7.95 14.39
CA ALA A 211 16.97 7.09 15.51
C ALA A 211 17.76 7.47 16.78
N ASP A 212 19.07 7.69 16.67
CA ASP A 212 19.91 8.12 17.79
C ASP A 212 19.48 9.47 18.34
N SER A 213 19.14 10.44 17.48
CA SER A 213 18.65 11.76 17.91
C SER A 213 17.30 11.70 18.63
N LYS A 214 16.56 10.59 18.48
CA LYS A 214 15.26 10.31 19.11
C LYS A 214 15.36 9.26 20.22
N HIS A 215 16.55 8.84 20.61
CA HIS A 215 16.76 7.74 21.55
C HIS A 215 15.96 6.48 21.20
N ALA A 216 15.69 6.28 19.91
CA ALA A 216 14.88 5.20 19.37
C ALA A 216 15.74 3.97 19.07
N PRO A 217 15.51 2.80 19.71
CA PRO A 217 16.23 1.58 19.37
C PRO A 217 15.97 1.19 17.91
N LEU A 218 17.05 0.98 17.12
CA LEU A 218 16.94 0.61 15.71
C LEU A 218 17.23 -0.89 15.54
N TYR A 219 16.28 -1.57 14.89
CA TYR A 219 16.36 -2.97 14.50
C TYR A 219 16.34 -3.11 12.99
N THR A 220 17.21 -3.93 12.45
CA THR A 220 17.27 -4.29 11.02
C THR A 220 17.79 -5.71 10.86
N PHE A 221 17.85 -6.21 9.64
CA PHE A 221 18.42 -7.50 9.31
C PHE A 221 19.21 -7.39 8.00
N SER A 222 20.13 -8.35 7.76
CA SER A 222 20.77 -8.52 6.45
C SER A 222 19.89 -9.38 5.56
N LYS A 223 19.91 -9.14 4.24
CA LYS A 223 19.24 -10.00 3.27
C LYS A 223 19.70 -11.45 3.35
N ASP A 224 20.95 -11.68 3.74
CA ASP A 224 21.54 -13.02 3.91
C ASP A 224 20.94 -13.81 5.09
N GLU A 225 20.24 -13.13 6.02
CA GLU A 225 19.50 -13.79 7.10
C GLU A 225 18.18 -14.42 6.59
N VAL A 226 17.79 -14.13 5.34
CA VAL A 226 16.61 -14.69 4.68
C VAL A 226 17.06 -15.76 3.70
N LYS A 227 16.84 -17.02 4.04
CA LYS A 227 17.17 -18.17 3.17
C LYS A 227 15.92 -18.58 2.40
N VAL A 228 15.89 -18.29 1.11
CA VAL A 228 14.83 -18.75 0.21
C VAL A 228 14.94 -20.26 0.05
N LEU A 229 13.85 -20.98 0.30
CA LEU A 229 13.74 -22.43 0.15
C LEU A 229 13.05 -22.78 -1.17
N GLU A 230 11.87 -22.23 -1.41
CA GLU A 230 11.08 -22.44 -2.63
C GLU A 230 10.30 -21.19 -3.01
N THR A 231 10.06 -21.01 -4.31
CA THR A 231 9.18 -19.98 -4.87
C THR A 231 8.24 -20.62 -5.89
N SER A 232 6.96 -20.30 -5.82
CA SER A 232 5.96 -20.76 -6.77
C SER A 232 4.99 -19.62 -7.14
N ASP A 233 4.04 -19.91 -8.01
CA ASP A 233 3.01 -18.98 -8.45
C ASP A 233 1.87 -18.79 -7.43
N HIS A 234 1.94 -19.42 -6.27
CA HIS A 234 0.92 -19.36 -5.21
C HIS A 234 1.48 -19.22 -3.80
N GLU A 235 2.75 -19.53 -3.58
CA GLU A 235 3.39 -19.38 -2.26
C GLU A 235 4.91 -19.27 -2.36
N ASN A 236 5.51 -18.76 -1.28
CA ASN A 236 6.95 -18.65 -1.10
C ASN A 236 7.34 -19.29 0.25
N ASP A 237 8.38 -20.13 0.23
CA ASP A 237 8.93 -20.80 1.41
C ASP A 237 10.32 -20.27 1.74
N PHE A 238 10.58 -19.96 3.01
CA PHE A 238 11.84 -19.38 3.45
C PHE A 238 12.14 -19.64 4.93
N ASP A 239 13.41 -19.49 5.28
CA ASP A 239 13.87 -19.39 6.67
C ASP A 239 14.26 -17.94 6.97
N PHE A 240 13.96 -17.47 8.16
CA PHE A 240 14.43 -16.19 8.66
C PHE A 240 14.86 -16.32 10.13
N ARG A 241 16.15 -16.15 10.40
CA ARG A 241 16.73 -16.31 11.74
C ARG A 241 16.36 -17.68 12.37
N ASN A 242 15.72 -17.64 13.54
CA ASN A 242 15.25 -18.84 14.24
C ASN A 242 13.94 -19.40 13.66
N TYR A 243 13.21 -18.61 12.86
CA TYR A 243 11.97 -19.03 12.23
C TYR A 243 12.28 -19.89 11.02
N LYS A 244 11.96 -21.20 11.10
CA LYS A 244 12.21 -22.19 10.07
C LYS A 244 10.93 -22.58 9.36
N ASN A 245 11.05 -22.91 8.05
CA ASN A 245 9.93 -23.33 7.19
C ASN A 245 8.77 -22.31 7.25
N MET A 246 9.10 -21.01 7.16
CA MET A 246 8.12 -19.95 7.02
C MET A 246 7.51 -20.00 5.63
N ARG A 247 6.21 -19.74 5.55
CA ARG A 247 5.48 -19.68 4.27
C ARG A 247 4.73 -18.38 4.16
N THR A 248 4.59 -17.87 2.94
CA THR A 248 3.69 -16.75 2.64
C THR A 248 2.95 -17.00 1.32
N SER A 249 1.64 -16.76 1.31
CA SER A 249 0.82 -16.81 0.10
C SER A 249 1.00 -15.58 -0.81
N LEU A 250 1.68 -14.53 -0.32
CA LEU A 250 2.02 -13.38 -1.16
C LEU A 250 3.20 -13.75 -2.06
N VAL A 251 2.95 -13.81 -3.36
CA VAL A 251 3.94 -14.17 -4.38
C VAL A 251 4.92 -13.03 -4.65
N GLY A 252 6.13 -13.37 -5.05
CA GLY A 252 7.17 -12.45 -5.44
C GLY A 252 8.33 -12.36 -4.46
N VAL A 253 9.56 -12.22 -5.02
CA VAL A 253 10.82 -12.25 -4.26
C VAL A 253 10.92 -11.17 -3.17
N HIS A 254 10.28 -10.03 -3.34
CA HIS A 254 10.25 -8.95 -2.36
C HIS A 254 9.42 -9.29 -1.12
N GLN A 255 8.49 -10.24 -1.22
CA GLN A 255 7.62 -10.62 -0.10
C GLN A 255 8.37 -11.38 1.00
N PHE A 256 9.46 -12.08 0.67
CA PHE A 256 10.34 -12.67 1.69
C PHE A 256 10.84 -11.62 2.69
N TYR A 257 11.27 -10.48 2.17
CA TYR A 257 11.84 -9.40 3.00
C TYR A 257 10.76 -8.62 3.74
N ASN A 258 9.59 -8.39 3.10
CA ASN A 258 8.44 -7.77 3.77
C ASN A 258 7.94 -8.64 4.92
N ALA A 259 7.84 -9.96 4.71
CA ALA A 259 7.48 -10.92 5.75
C ALA A 259 8.52 -10.96 6.87
N SER A 260 9.82 -10.99 6.52
CA SER A 260 10.91 -10.97 7.51
C SER A 260 10.90 -9.71 8.38
N LEU A 261 10.61 -8.55 7.78
CA LEU A 261 10.44 -7.30 8.52
C LEU A 261 9.25 -7.40 9.50
N ALA A 262 8.11 -7.93 9.03
CA ALA A 262 6.94 -8.14 9.88
C ALA A 262 7.23 -9.14 11.02
N ILE A 263 7.91 -10.26 10.73
CA ILE A 263 8.32 -11.25 11.74
C ILE A 263 9.20 -10.60 12.81
N MET A 264 10.16 -9.75 12.42
CA MET A 264 11.02 -9.04 13.38
C MET A 264 10.22 -8.13 14.33
N VAL A 265 9.19 -7.43 13.82
CA VAL A 265 8.28 -6.62 14.65
C VAL A 265 7.44 -7.52 15.57
N LEU A 266 6.88 -8.60 15.04
CA LEU A 266 6.03 -9.54 15.78
C LEU A 266 6.82 -10.26 16.88
N ASP A 267 8.05 -10.69 16.60
CA ASP A 267 8.93 -11.32 17.59
C ASP A 267 9.29 -10.35 18.73
N TYR A 268 9.54 -9.07 18.40
CA TYR A 268 9.79 -8.05 19.44
C TYR A 268 8.60 -7.85 20.37
N PHE A 269 7.38 -7.92 19.86
CA PHE A 269 6.15 -7.71 20.63
C PHE A 269 5.45 -9.01 21.05
N LYS A 270 6.09 -10.18 20.90
CA LYS A 270 5.44 -11.47 21.13
C LYS A 270 4.84 -11.63 22.52
N GLU A 271 5.55 -11.18 23.54
CA GLU A 271 5.06 -11.25 24.92
C GLU A 271 3.87 -10.30 25.16
N MET A 272 3.92 -9.08 24.58
CA MET A 272 2.85 -8.07 24.72
C MET A 272 1.53 -8.55 24.14
N PHE A 273 1.57 -9.29 23.03
CA PHE A 273 0.41 -9.74 22.28
C PHE A 273 0.17 -11.25 22.37
N ASN A 274 0.84 -11.95 23.27
CA ASN A 274 0.71 -13.41 23.50
C ASN A 274 0.90 -14.21 22.18
N LEU A 275 1.89 -13.84 21.37
CA LEU A 275 2.23 -14.55 20.13
C LEU A 275 3.21 -15.69 20.43
N ASN A 276 3.06 -16.78 19.70
CA ASN A 276 4.05 -17.85 19.62
C ASN A 276 4.46 -18.09 18.16
N GLU A 277 5.42 -18.96 17.93
CA GLU A 277 5.94 -19.25 16.60
C GLU A 277 4.86 -19.75 15.65
N GLU A 278 3.94 -20.61 16.09
CA GLU A 278 2.87 -21.18 15.28
C GLU A 278 1.87 -20.08 14.83
N ILE A 279 1.49 -19.19 15.73
CA ILE A 279 0.62 -18.04 15.42
C ILE A 279 1.29 -17.13 14.39
N ILE A 280 2.59 -16.86 14.55
CA ILE A 280 3.35 -16.04 13.60
C ILE A 280 3.40 -16.73 12.22
N LYS A 281 3.70 -18.02 12.16
CA LYS A 281 3.69 -18.79 10.91
C LYS A 281 2.34 -18.76 10.22
N GLU A 282 1.27 -19.07 10.94
CA GLU A 282 -0.09 -19.06 10.40
C GLU A 282 -0.48 -17.65 9.93
N GLY A 283 -0.20 -16.61 10.73
CA GLY A 283 -0.55 -15.23 10.41
C GLY A 283 0.16 -14.73 9.16
N ILE A 284 1.46 -15.01 9.00
CA ILE A 284 2.22 -14.68 7.78
C ILE A 284 1.67 -15.44 6.57
N PHE A 285 1.41 -16.76 6.70
CA PHE A 285 0.92 -17.58 5.59
C PHE A 285 -0.47 -17.17 5.11
N THR A 286 -1.39 -16.90 6.00
CA THR A 286 -2.77 -16.55 5.66
C THR A 286 -3.00 -15.07 5.33
N SER A 287 -1.92 -14.27 5.27
CA SER A 287 -2.01 -12.85 4.89
C SER A 287 -2.34 -12.69 3.41
N HIS A 288 -3.17 -11.69 3.10
CA HIS A 288 -3.57 -11.36 1.74
C HIS A 288 -3.36 -9.86 1.47
N ASN A 289 -3.04 -9.51 0.21
CA ASN A 289 -2.91 -8.11 -0.21
C ASN A 289 -3.39 -7.96 -1.67
N THR A 290 -4.62 -7.48 -1.81
CA THR A 290 -5.30 -7.37 -3.10
C THR A 290 -4.53 -6.50 -4.10
N GLY A 291 -4.41 -6.96 -5.35
CA GLY A 291 -3.75 -6.24 -6.43
C GLY A 291 -2.21 -6.23 -6.35
N ARG A 292 -1.62 -7.19 -5.63
CA ARG A 292 -0.16 -7.39 -5.54
C ARG A 292 0.20 -8.80 -5.98
N LEU A 293 0.64 -8.96 -7.23
CA LEU A 293 0.91 -10.23 -7.88
C LEU A 293 -0.21 -11.27 -7.60
N GLU A 294 -1.45 -10.81 -7.74
CA GLU A 294 -2.64 -11.59 -7.44
C GLU A 294 -3.19 -12.26 -8.68
N LEU A 295 -3.30 -13.60 -8.66
CA LEU A 295 -3.96 -14.35 -9.71
C LEU A 295 -5.48 -14.32 -9.47
N ILE A 296 -6.20 -13.47 -10.22
CA ILE A 296 -7.65 -13.26 -10.04
C ILE A 296 -8.52 -14.18 -10.91
N SER A 297 -7.92 -14.88 -11.90
CA SER A 297 -8.57 -15.89 -12.73
C SER A 297 -7.57 -16.98 -13.10
N LYS A 298 -8.03 -18.24 -13.15
CA LYS A 298 -7.21 -19.40 -13.53
C LYS A 298 -7.41 -19.84 -14.98
N SER A 299 -8.51 -19.43 -15.64
CA SER A 299 -8.81 -19.81 -17.02
C SER A 299 -9.65 -18.73 -17.72
N PRO A 300 -9.04 -17.88 -18.57
CA PRO A 300 -7.59 -17.74 -18.73
C PRO A 300 -6.91 -17.22 -17.46
N LYS A 301 -5.60 -17.45 -17.32
CA LYS A 301 -4.84 -16.91 -16.19
C LYS A 301 -4.77 -15.39 -16.29
N ILE A 302 -5.29 -14.69 -15.27
CA ILE A 302 -5.21 -13.21 -15.16
C ILE A 302 -4.48 -12.86 -13.88
N LEU A 303 -3.30 -12.28 -14.03
CA LEU A 303 -2.45 -11.78 -12.95
C LEU A 303 -2.56 -10.26 -12.89
N VAL A 304 -2.77 -9.71 -11.71
CA VAL A 304 -2.85 -8.26 -11.52
C VAL A 304 -1.76 -7.76 -10.57
N ASP A 305 -1.17 -6.60 -10.87
CA ASP A 305 -0.17 -5.97 -10.01
C ASP A 305 -0.15 -4.44 -10.16
N GLY A 306 -0.09 -3.74 -9.04
CA GLY A 306 -0.10 -2.27 -8.99
C GLY A 306 1.26 -1.58 -9.19
N SER A 307 2.29 -2.26 -9.67
CA SER A 307 3.64 -1.71 -9.91
C SER A 307 3.61 -0.52 -10.86
N HIS A 308 4.27 0.59 -10.47
CA HIS A 308 4.25 1.85 -11.21
C HIS A 308 5.50 2.71 -11.02
N ASN A 309 6.51 2.24 -10.28
CA ASN A 309 7.82 2.85 -10.17
C ASN A 309 8.91 1.82 -10.50
N LYS A 310 10.14 2.28 -10.69
CA LYS A 310 11.25 1.44 -11.14
C LYS A 310 11.45 0.20 -10.26
N GLU A 311 11.59 0.37 -8.94
CA GLU A 311 11.83 -0.75 -8.02
C GLU A 311 10.69 -1.79 -8.03
N ALA A 312 9.44 -1.31 -8.05
CA ALA A 312 8.27 -2.20 -8.13
C ALA A 312 8.21 -2.93 -9.48
N MET A 313 8.57 -2.25 -10.58
CA MET A 313 8.60 -2.85 -11.90
C MET A 313 9.68 -3.92 -12.01
N ASP A 314 10.87 -3.68 -11.47
CA ASP A 314 11.96 -4.68 -11.41
C ASP A 314 11.52 -5.91 -10.60
N ALA A 315 10.84 -5.70 -9.47
CA ALA A 315 10.30 -6.78 -8.64
C ALA A 315 9.20 -7.57 -9.35
N LEU A 316 8.31 -6.91 -10.09
CA LEU A 316 7.27 -7.54 -10.92
C LEU A 316 7.92 -8.43 -11.99
N VAL A 317 8.80 -7.87 -12.82
CA VAL A 317 9.48 -8.61 -13.90
C VAL A 317 10.26 -9.82 -13.36
N ALA A 318 10.96 -9.66 -12.24
CA ALA A 318 11.67 -10.77 -11.60
C ALA A 318 10.69 -11.85 -11.10
N SER A 319 9.54 -11.45 -10.59
CA SER A 319 8.53 -12.37 -10.03
C SER A 319 7.73 -13.12 -11.10
N LEU A 320 7.64 -12.61 -12.32
CA LEU A 320 6.96 -13.31 -13.43
C LEU A 320 7.62 -14.65 -13.79
N LYS A 321 8.89 -14.83 -13.44
CA LYS A 321 9.65 -16.07 -13.70
C LYS A 321 9.12 -17.30 -12.96
N VAL A 322 8.33 -17.11 -11.89
CA VAL A 322 7.74 -18.26 -11.15
C VAL A 322 6.46 -18.76 -11.81
N PHE A 323 5.85 -17.95 -12.69
CA PHE A 323 4.64 -18.33 -13.40
C PHE A 323 4.99 -19.12 -14.67
N LYS A 324 4.25 -20.21 -14.92
CA LYS A 324 4.37 -20.99 -16.14
C LYS A 324 3.36 -20.50 -17.17
N TYR A 325 3.83 -19.97 -18.27
CA TYR A 325 3.02 -19.52 -19.40
C TYR A 325 3.77 -19.66 -20.73
N LYS A 326 3.01 -19.71 -21.83
CA LYS A 326 3.56 -19.78 -23.18
C LYS A 326 3.77 -18.38 -23.76
N HIS A 327 2.76 -17.53 -23.69
CA HIS A 327 2.81 -16.15 -24.11
C HIS A 327 2.33 -15.20 -23.00
N LEU A 328 2.91 -14.01 -22.94
CA LEU A 328 2.51 -12.94 -22.02
C LEU A 328 1.71 -11.87 -22.79
N ILE A 329 0.44 -11.76 -22.44
CA ILE A 329 -0.46 -10.71 -22.92
C ILE A 329 -0.56 -9.62 -21.87
N LEU A 330 -0.13 -8.41 -22.19
CA LEU A 330 -0.13 -7.29 -21.25
C LEU A 330 -1.33 -6.37 -21.50
N VAL A 331 -2.04 -6.02 -20.43
CA VAL A 331 -2.98 -4.90 -20.39
C VAL A 331 -2.39 -3.82 -19.48
N PHE A 332 -2.03 -2.68 -20.06
CA PHE A 332 -1.21 -1.68 -19.41
C PHE A 332 -1.83 -0.29 -19.43
N SER A 333 -1.70 0.42 -18.34
CA SER A 333 -1.86 1.87 -18.27
C SER A 333 -1.09 2.41 -17.07
N ILE A 334 -0.58 3.64 -17.16
CA ILE A 334 0.24 4.27 -16.13
C ILE A 334 -0.09 5.76 -16.04
N LEU A 335 0.15 6.37 -14.87
CA LEU A 335 0.00 7.80 -14.68
C LEU A 335 1.22 8.56 -15.22
N LYS A 336 1.02 9.79 -15.72
CA LYS A 336 2.07 10.64 -16.33
C LYS A 336 3.22 11.00 -15.39
N ASP A 337 2.92 11.09 -14.09
CA ASP A 337 3.86 11.44 -13.04
C ASP A 337 4.65 10.24 -12.49
N LYS A 338 4.50 9.08 -13.13
CA LYS A 338 5.25 7.85 -12.80
C LYS A 338 6.34 7.58 -13.83
N ASP A 339 7.21 6.61 -13.52
CA ASP A 339 8.35 6.24 -14.37
C ASP A 339 7.90 5.38 -15.58
N TYR A 340 7.06 5.99 -16.43
CA TYR A 340 6.39 5.29 -17.52
C TYR A 340 7.37 4.83 -18.62
N GLU A 341 8.42 5.59 -18.90
CA GLU A 341 9.41 5.22 -19.92
C GLU A 341 10.14 3.93 -19.51
N TYR A 342 10.53 3.84 -18.25
CA TYR A 342 11.14 2.65 -17.69
C TYR A 342 10.20 1.45 -17.73
N ALA A 343 8.95 1.63 -17.30
CA ALA A 343 7.95 0.57 -17.30
C ALA A 343 7.67 0.03 -18.71
N ILE A 344 7.47 0.91 -19.69
CA ILE A 344 7.25 0.53 -21.08
C ILE A 344 8.45 -0.26 -21.62
N LYS A 345 9.68 0.22 -21.36
CA LYS A 345 10.90 -0.43 -21.83
C LYS A 345 11.06 -1.83 -21.25
N GLU A 346 10.87 -2.01 -19.95
CA GLU A 346 11.09 -3.32 -19.30
C GLU A 346 9.99 -4.32 -19.65
N LEU A 347 8.72 -3.87 -19.68
CA LEU A 347 7.60 -4.73 -20.07
C LEU A 347 7.64 -5.12 -21.55
N SER A 348 8.10 -4.24 -22.43
CA SER A 348 8.24 -4.55 -23.87
C SER A 348 9.21 -5.69 -24.17
N LYS A 349 10.20 -5.94 -23.28
CA LYS A 349 11.17 -7.03 -23.46
C LYS A 349 10.60 -8.43 -23.24
N ILE A 350 9.51 -8.51 -22.47
CA ILE A 350 8.97 -9.79 -21.99
C ILE A 350 7.55 -10.07 -22.48
N THR A 351 6.94 -9.13 -23.19
CA THR A 351 5.52 -9.18 -23.59
C THR A 351 5.37 -9.56 -25.05
N ASP A 352 4.55 -10.57 -25.34
CA ASP A 352 4.21 -10.99 -26.72
C ASP A 352 3.13 -10.11 -27.33
N LYS A 353 2.11 -9.70 -26.56
CA LYS A 353 1.03 -8.81 -26.99
C LYS A 353 0.86 -7.65 -26.03
N PHE A 354 1.02 -6.42 -26.50
CA PHE A 354 0.98 -5.21 -25.69
C PHE A 354 -0.32 -4.44 -25.97
N ILE A 355 -1.24 -4.45 -24.99
CA ILE A 355 -2.52 -3.74 -25.06
C ILE A 355 -2.45 -2.56 -24.08
N ILE A 356 -2.76 -1.37 -24.55
CA ILE A 356 -2.86 -0.18 -23.71
C ILE A 356 -4.30 0.27 -23.56
N THR A 357 -4.60 0.84 -22.41
CA THR A 357 -5.94 1.39 -22.10
C THR A 357 -5.85 2.66 -21.26
N THR A 358 -6.99 3.26 -20.94
CA THR A 358 -7.07 4.48 -20.12
C THR A 358 -7.20 4.15 -18.63
N ILE A 359 -7.01 5.18 -17.79
CA ILE A 359 -7.26 5.15 -16.33
C ILE A 359 -8.26 6.24 -16.02
N ASP A 360 -9.19 5.98 -15.12
CA ASP A 360 -10.13 6.99 -14.63
C ASP A 360 -9.46 7.94 -13.62
N ASN A 361 -8.65 8.84 -14.14
CA ASN A 361 -8.00 9.93 -13.42
C ASN A 361 -7.69 11.06 -14.42
N PRO A 362 -8.63 11.99 -14.68
CA PRO A 362 -8.51 12.96 -15.77
C PRO A 362 -7.27 13.87 -15.68
N GLU A 363 -6.81 14.19 -14.47
CA GLU A 363 -5.69 15.10 -14.25
C GLU A 363 -4.33 14.43 -14.52
N ARG A 364 -4.19 13.17 -14.12
CA ARG A 364 -2.89 12.46 -14.11
C ARG A 364 -2.76 11.37 -15.18
N ALA A 365 -3.88 10.89 -15.73
CA ALA A 365 -3.85 9.84 -16.74
C ALA A 365 -3.32 10.36 -18.09
N PHE A 366 -2.66 9.49 -18.83
CA PHE A 366 -2.42 9.73 -20.25
C PHE A 366 -3.75 9.73 -21.02
N LYS A 367 -3.87 10.59 -22.05
CA LYS A 367 -4.80 10.31 -23.13
C LYS A 367 -4.29 9.07 -23.90
N LEU A 368 -5.19 8.23 -24.37
CA LEU A 368 -4.82 6.98 -25.04
C LEU A 368 -3.81 7.19 -26.17
N TYR A 369 -4.05 8.18 -27.01
CA TYR A 369 -3.15 8.53 -28.11
C TYR A 369 -1.72 8.91 -27.65
N ASP A 370 -1.61 9.66 -26.53
CA ASP A 370 -0.31 10.06 -26.01
C ASP A 370 0.45 8.85 -25.44
N LEU A 371 -0.25 7.93 -24.75
CA LEU A 371 0.36 6.69 -24.25
C LEU A 371 0.79 5.78 -25.41
N GLU A 372 -0.04 5.66 -26.44
CA GLU A 372 0.30 4.91 -27.65
C GLU A 372 1.58 5.43 -28.30
N LYS A 373 1.71 6.75 -28.39
CA LYS A 373 2.91 7.39 -28.94
C LYS A 373 4.16 7.06 -28.13
N GLU A 374 4.04 7.03 -26.79
CA GLU A 374 5.17 6.65 -25.93
C GLU A 374 5.56 5.19 -26.11
N VAL A 375 4.58 4.27 -26.18
CA VAL A 375 4.84 2.84 -26.41
C VAL A 375 5.47 2.62 -27.79
N LYS A 376 5.00 3.32 -28.82
CA LYS A 376 5.52 3.23 -30.20
C LYS A 376 6.96 3.70 -30.37
N LYS A 377 7.56 4.38 -29.38
CA LYS A 377 8.99 4.64 -29.37
C LYS A 377 9.85 3.37 -29.15
N VAL A 378 9.22 2.31 -28.62
CA VAL A 378 9.90 1.08 -28.18
C VAL A 378 9.46 -0.14 -29.01
N ARG A 379 8.15 -0.19 -29.40
CA ARG A 379 7.58 -1.29 -30.20
C ARG A 379 6.39 -0.81 -31.03
N ASP A 380 6.25 -1.36 -32.26
CA ASP A 380 5.22 -0.94 -33.20
C ASP A 380 3.89 -1.70 -33.05
N ASP A 381 3.91 -2.90 -32.49
CA ASP A 381 2.79 -3.85 -32.42
C ASP A 381 1.91 -3.65 -31.16
N VAL A 382 1.56 -2.40 -30.87
CA VAL A 382 0.69 -2.03 -29.75
C VAL A 382 -0.78 -1.96 -30.19
N VAL A 383 -1.68 -2.50 -29.34
CA VAL A 383 -3.13 -2.40 -29.51
C VAL A 383 -3.68 -1.38 -28.50
N ALA A 384 -4.35 -0.34 -29.00
CA ALA A 384 -4.90 0.73 -28.17
C ALA A 384 -6.43 0.59 -28.06
N ILE A 385 -6.94 0.35 -26.86
CA ILE A 385 -8.37 0.19 -26.54
C ILE A 385 -8.72 1.12 -25.39
N ALA A 386 -9.60 2.10 -25.62
CA ALA A 386 -9.88 3.13 -24.61
C ALA A 386 -10.61 2.59 -23.38
N ASP A 387 -11.62 1.76 -23.58
CA ASP A 387 -12.40 1.17 -22.49
C ASP A 387 -11.63 0.01 -21.83
N ARG A 388 -11.52 0.05 -20.51
CA ARG A 388 -10.77 -0.92 -19.71
C ARG A 388 -11.40 -2.31 -19.74
N VAL A 389 -12.75 -2.36 -19.77
CA VAL A 389 -13.50 -3.62 -19.85
C VAL A 389 -13.35 -4.24 -21.23
N GLU A 390 -13.39 -3.44 -22.27
CA GLU A 390 -13.11 -3.90 -23.63
C GLU A 390 -11.67 -4.38 -23.79
N ALA A 391 -10.70 -3.69 -23.20
CA ALA A 391 -9.28 -4.08 -23.23
C ALA A 391 -9.05 -5.45 -22.57
N ILE A 392 -9.61 -5.71 -21.39
CA ILE A 392 -9.49 -7.02 -20.74
C ILE A 392 -10.30 -8.10 -21.45
N ASN A 393 -11.46 -7.80 -22.02
CA ASN A 393 -12.22 -8.74 -22.84
C ASN A 393 -11.45 -9.12 -24.09
N TYR A 394 -10.84 -8.15 -24.78
CA TYR A 394 -10.00 -8.43 -25.95
C TYR A 394 -8.82 -9.34 -25.55
N ALA A 395 -8.10 -9.02 -24.45
CA ALA A 395 -7.02 -9.85 -23.95
C ALA A 395 -7.49 -11.29 -23.66
N THR A 396 -8.67 -11.46 -23.03
CA THR A 396 -9.24 -12.80 -22.76
C THR A 396 -9.68 -13.55 -24.01
N THR A 397 -10.08 -12.83 -25.07
CA THR A 397 -10.50 -13.43 -26.33
C THR A 397 -9.33 -13.98 -27.15
N ILE A 398 -8.17 -13.32 -27.08
CA ILE A 398 -6.97 -13.73 -27.84
C ILE A 398 -6.06 -14.70 -27.05
N ALA A 399 -6.30 -14.85 -25.74
CA ALA A 399 -5.50 -15.72 -24.88
C ALA A 399 -5.81 -17.20 -25.13
N GLU A 400 -4.77 -18.02 -25.28
CA GLU A 400 -4.84 -19.47 -25.26
C GLU A 400 -4.80 -20.00 -23.80
N ALA A 401 -5.07 -21.29 -23.61
CA ALA A 401 -5.15 -21.88 -22.27
C ALA A 401 -3.87 -21.76 -21.44
N ASP A 402 -2.71 -21.78 -22.08
CA ASP A 402 -1.38 -21.71 -21.45
C ASP A 402 -0.80 -20.29 -21.41
N ASP A 403 -1.55 -19.27 -21.83
CA ASP A 403 -1.10 -17.88 -21.80
C ASP A 403 -1.36 -17.23 -20.44
N LEU A 404 -0.62 -16.16 -20.16
CA LEU A 404 -0.78 -15.32 -18.99
C LEU A 404 -1.18 -13.91 -19.42
N ILE A 405 -2.32 -13.42 -18.91
CA ILE A 405 -2.71 -12.04 -19.02
C ILE A 405 -2.18 -11.30 -17.80
N LEU A 406 -1.30 -10.33 -18.00
CA LEU A 406 -0.80 -9.43 -16.95
C LEU A 406 -1.49 -8.09 -17.05
N VAL A 407 -2.07 -7.62 -15.96
CA VAL A 407 -2.65 -6.27 -15.85
C VAL A 407 -1.81 -5.47 -14.85
N CYS A 408 -1.13 -4.41 -15.31
CA CYS A 408 -0.26 -3.63 -14.42
C CYS A 408 -0.07 -2.17 -14.84
N GLY A 409 0.75 -1.44 -14.05
CA GLY A 409 1.14 -0.05 -14.27
C GLY A 409 0.35 0.95 -13.40
N SER A 410 -0.82 0.56 -12.89
CA SER A 410 -1.60 1.42 -11.99
C SER A 410 -2.58 0.63 -11.14
N LEU A 411 -2.68 0.97 -9.86
CA LEU A 411 -3.73 0.43 -8.98
C LEU A 411 -5.15 0.81 -9.44
N TYR A 412 -5.33 1.93 -10.12
CA TYR A 412 -6.64 2.31 -10.69
C TYR A 412 -7.08 1.31 -11.77
N LEU A 413 -6.17 0.93 -12.68
CA LEU A 413 -6.47 -0.08 -13.69
C LEU A 413 -6.75 -1.45 -13.06
N VAL A 414 -5.88 -1.86 -12.13
CA VAL A 414 -6.01 -3.15 -11.39
C VAL A 414 -7.35 -3.23 -10.68
N ARG A 415 -7.75 -2.18 -9.98
CA ARG A 415 -9.06 -2.08 -9.31
C ARG A 415 -10.22 -2.33 -10.27
N ASP A 416 -10.23 -1.64 -11.39
CA ASP A 416 -11.33 -1.72 -12.35
C ASP A 416 -11.44 -3.12 -12.97
N VAL A 417 -10.28 -3.76 -13.24
CA VAL A 417 -10.23 -5.13 -13.76
C VAL A 417 -10.66 -6.16 -12.71
N ILE A 418 -10.22 -6.04 -11.45
CA ILE A 418 -10.66 -6.93 -10.36
C ILE A 418 -12.18 -6.86 -10.21
N LYS A 419 -12.74 -5.64 -10.16
CA LYS A 419 -14.19 -5.43 -10.06
C LYS A 419 -14.95 -6.07 -11.22
N PHE A 420 -14.43 -5.95 -12.42
CA PHE A 420 -15.04 -6.56 -13.61
C PHE A 420 -15.00 -8.09 -13.56
N VAL A 421 -13.85 -8.69 -13.23
CA VAL A 421 -13.67 -10.16 -13.23
C VAL A 421 -14.50 -10.82 -12.11
N LYS A 422 -14.60 -10.19 -10.91
CA LYS A 422 -15.43 -10.72 -9.79
C LYS A 422 -16.93 -10.66 -10.06
N ASN A 423 -17.39 -9.79 -10.98
CA ASN A 423 -18.82 -9.63 -11.30
C ASN A 423 -19.26 -10.47 -12.53
N LYS A 424 -18.35 -11.23 -13.16
CA LYS A 424 -18.61 -12.24 -14.20
C LYS A 424 -18.90 -13.62 -13.59
#